data_cdfaf4989cd92a290fe1e76dcf6bf669
#
_entry.id   cdfaf4989cd92a290fe1e76dcf6bf669
#
_cell.length_a   1.000
_cell.length_b   1.000
_cell.length_c   1.000
_cell.angle_alpha   90.00
_cell.angle_beta   90.00
_cell.angle_gamma   90.00
#
_symmetry.space_group_name_H-M   'P 1'
#
loop_
_entity.id
_entity.type
_entity.pdbx_description
1 polymer ?
#
loop_
_entity_poly.entity_id
_entity_poly.type
_entity_poly.pdbx_seq_one_letter_code
_entity_poly.pdbx_strand_id
1 'polypeptide(L)'
;MKLDYEYIKKILTIMEDYPKHEIESHEFWKLMDLTQDCQTYDDEILDKFIGHMKLLADDYLIESTLENFGIEFNRGNLFTSTAHYRITSRGYEFLDVLKNDTAFNKIKKFALSNALEIGKKVLVEVSSKIITGGI
;
A
#
# COMPACT_ATOMS: atom_id res chain seq x y z
N MET A 1 -4.90 -3.44 -14.88
CA MET A 1 -5.08 -3.68 -13.43
C MET A 1 -5.98 -2.57 -12.86
N LYS A 2 -6.93 -2.95 -12.05
CA LYS A 2 -7.82 -1.98 -11.40
C LYS A 2 -7.24 -1.59 -10.04
N LEU A 3 -7.18 -0.29 -9.75
CA LEU A 3 -6.73 0.23 -8.46
C LEU A 3 -7.69 -0.20 -7.34
N ASP A 4 -7.14 -0.77 -6.28
CA ASP A 4 -7.89 -1.30 -5.14
C ASP A 4 -7.40 -0.64 -3.85
N TYR A 5 -8.17 0.31 -3.33
CA TYR A 5 -7.82 1.06 -2.13
C TYR A 5 -7.86 0.20 -0.85
N GLU A 6 -8.71 -0.83 -0.79
CA GLU A 6 -8.70 -1.78 0.33
C GLU A 6 -7.38 -2.56 0.37
N TYR A 7 -6.88 -2.93 -0.79
CA TYR A 7 -5.60 -3.62 -0.93
C TYR A 7 -4.44 -2.71 -0.51
N ILE A 8 -4.46 -1.45 -0.91
CA ILE A 8 -3.47 -0.44 -0.50
C ILE A 8 -3.49 -0.27 1.02
N LYS A 9 -4.67 -0.18 1.61
CA LYS A 9 -4.83 -0.08 3.07
C LYS A 9 -4.21 -1.29 3.77
N LYS A 10 -4.43 -2.48 3.24
CA LYS A 10 -3.83 -3.72 3.77
C LYS A 10 -2.29 -3.66 3.72
N ILE A 11 -1.72 -3.26 2.58
CA ILE A 11 -0.27 -3.12 2.41
C ILE A 11 0.31 -2.17 3.45
N LEU A 12 -0.22 -0.97 3.55
CA LEU A 12 0.27 0.06 4.44
C LEU A 12 0.07 -0.30 5.91
N THR A 13 -1.04 -0.95 6.25
CA THR A 13 -1.32 -1.41 7.61
C THR A 13 -0.31 -2.46 8.07
N ILE A 14 0.04 -3.42 7.21
CA ILE A 14 1.05 -4.42 7.53
C ILE A 14 2.40 -3.74 7.81
N MET A 15 2.77 -2.76 7.01
CA MET A 15 4.04 -2.03 7.23
C MET A 15 4.01 -1.22 8.52
N GLU A 16 2.89 -0.58 8.85
CA GLU A 16 2.74 0.19 10.10
C GLU A 16 2.82 -0.72 11.33
N ASP A 17 2.16 -1.87 11.29
CA ASP A 17 2.08 -2.79 12.41
C ASP A 17 3.36 -3.59 12.63
N TYR A 18 4.23 -3.65 11.63
CA TYR A 18 5.50 -4.37 11.75
C TYR A 18 6.42 -3.64 12.74
N PRO A 19 7.06 -4.37 13.68
CA PRO A 19 7.78 -3.74 14.79
C PRO A 19 9.10 -3.05 14.42
N LYS A 20 9.52 -3.12 13.16
CA LYS A 20 10.74 -2.49 12.65
C LYS A 20 10.40 -1.47 11.58
N HIS A 21 11.29 -0.52 11.31
CA HIS A 21 11.09 0.50 10.30
C HIS A 21 11.14 -0.02 8.86
N GLU A 22 11.74 -1.20 8.66
CA GLU A 22 11.78 -1.88 7.37
C GLU A 22 11.28 -3.31 7.54
N ILE A 23 10.64 -3.83 6.50
CA ILE A 23 10.22 -5.23 6.45
C ILE A 23 10.88 -5.91 5.25
N GLU A 24 11.44 -7.10 5.48
CA GLU A 24 12.05 -7.91 4.45
C GLU A 24 10.98 -8.51 3.55
N SER A 25 11.23 -8.55 2.23
CA SER A 25 10.24 -8.91 1.22
C SER A 25 9.59 -10.28 1.45
N HIS A 26 10.35 -11.31 1.83
CA HIS A 26 9.80 -12.64 2.06
C HIS A 26 8.86 -12.66 3.26
N GLU A 27 9.18 -11.92 4.32
CA GLU A 27 8.32 -11.75 5.48
C GLU A 27 7.02 -11.02 5.10
N PHE A 28 7.15 -9.96 4.31
CA PHE A 28 5.99 -9.20 3.82
C PHE A 28 5.05 -10.07 2.98
N TRP A 29 5.63 -10.89 2.10
CA TRP A 29 4.83 -11.78 1.26
C TRP A 29 4.06 -12.81 2.08
N LYS A 30 4.64 -13.32 3.17
CA LYS A 30 3.92 -14.19 4.11
C LYS A 30 2.73 -13.48 4.73
N LEU A 31 2.92 -12.26 5.20
CA LEU A 31 1.86 -11.46 5.82
C LEU A 31 0.75 -11.09 4.82
N MET A 32 1.09 -11.03 3.54
CA MET A 32 0.13 -10.80 2.46
C MET A 32 -0.50 -12.09 1.92
N ASP A 33 -0.16 -13.24 2.45
CA ASP A 33 -0.58 -14.57 1.96
C ASP A 33 -0.20 -14.84 0.50
N LEU A 34 0.96 -14.33 0.09
CA LEU A 34 1.46 -14.51 -1.28
C LEU A 34 2.34 -15.74 -1.45
N THR A 35 2.84 -16.30 -0.35
CA THR A 35 3.69 -17.49 -0.38
C THR A 35 2.84 -18.75 -0.35
N GLN A 36 2.28 -19.10 -1.50
CA GLN A 36 1.75 -20.44 -1.71
C GLN A 36 2.89 -21.34 -2.20
N ASP A 37 2.69 -22.66 -2.15
CA ASP A 37 3.69 -23.66 -2.51
C ASP A 37 4.60 -23.21 -3.66
N CYS A 38 5.90 -23.41 -3.48
CA CYS A 38 6.98 -22.99 -4.38
C CYS A 38 6.85 -23.41 -5.85
N GLN A 39 5.80 -24.14 -6.23
CA GLN A 39 5.64 -24.70 -7.56
C GLN A 39 4.53 -24.03 -8.40
N THR A 40 3.61 -23.29 -7.78
CA THR A 40 2.54 -22.62 -8.50
C THR A 40 2.32 -21.23 -7.94
N TYR A 41 2.68 -20.21 -8.70
CA TYR A 41 2.30 -18.84 -8.41
C TYR A 41 1.13 -18.45 -9.32
N ASP A 42 0.22 -17.65 -8.78
CA ASP A 42 -0.89 -17.10 -9.55
C ASP A 42 -0.45 -15.76 -10.15
N ASP A 43 -0.37 -15.68 -11.47
CA ASP A 43 0.06 -14.49 -12.19
C ASP A 43 -0.80 -13.27 -11.85
N GLU A 44 -2.11 -13.45 -11.68
CA GLU A 44 -3.03 -12.35 -11.36
C GLU A 44 -2.76 -11.78 -9.97
N ILE A 45 -2.51 -12.67 -9.00
CA ILE A 45 -2.21 -12.27 -7.62
C ILE A 45 -0.89 -11.49 -7.56
N LEU A 46 0.15 -12.00 -8.24
CA LEU A 46 1.45 -11.34 -8.27
C LEU A 46 1.41 -10.03 -9.05
N ASP A 47 0.68 -9.99 -10.15
CA ASP A 47 0.50 -8.78 -10.95
C ASP A 47 -0.19 -7.68 -10.14
N LYS A 48 -1.23 -8.04 -9.39
CA LYS A 48 -1.92 -7.12 -8.50
C LYS A 48 -0.97 -6.57 -7.43
N PHE A 49 -0.18 -7.44 -6.81
CA PHE A 49 0.78 -7.04 -5.79
C PHE A 49 1.84 -6.10 -6.36
N ILE A 50 2.53 -6.52 -7.42
CA ILE A 50 3.59 -5.73 -8.04
C ILE A 50 3.04 -4.40 -8.56
N GLY A 51 1.88 -4.43 -9.22
CA GLY A 51 1.26 -3.23 -9.76
C GLY A 51 0.93 -2.20 -8.68
N HIS A 52 0.35 -2.65 -7.55
CA HIS A 52 0.07 -1.75 -6.44
C HIS A 52 1.33 -1.25 -5.75
N MET A 53 2.35 -2.10 -5.57
CA MET A 53 3.63 -1.69 -5.01
C MET A 53 4.30 -0.62 -5.87
N LYS A 54 4.27 -0.77 -7.19
CA LYS A 54 4.80 0.23 -8.13
C LYS A 54 4.06 1.56 -8.01
N LEU A 55 2.73 1.54 -7.97
CA LEU A 55 1.92 2.76 -7.82
C LEU A 55 2.23 3.47 -6.49
N LEU A 56 2.36 2.72 -5.41
CA LEU A 56 2.69 3.27 -4.11
C LEU A 56 4.09 3.89 -4.11
N ALA A 57 5.07 3.24 -4.74
CA ALA A 57 6.42 3.76 -4.85
C ALA A 57 6.47 5.00 -5.76
N ASP A 58 5.73 5.01 -6.86
CA ASP A 58 5.65 6.15 -7.79
C ASP A 58 5.12 7.41 -7.10
N ASP A 59 4.18 7.24 -6.15
CA ASP A 59 3.63 8.36 -5.38
C ASP A 59 4.35 8.60 -4.05
N TYR A 60 5.50 7.99 -3.87
CA TYR A 60 6.38 8.16 -2.69
C TYR A 60 5.73 7.76 -1.37
N LEU A 61 4.78 6.83 -1.39
CA LEU A 61 4.11 6.32 -0.18
C LEU A 61 4.91 5.22 0.49
N ILE A 62 5.69 4.49 -0.30
CA ILE A 62 6.62 3.46 0.17
C ILE A 62 7.95 3.59 -0.53
N GLU A 63 8.97 2.97 0.06
CA GLU A 63 10.28 2.78 -0.57
C GLU A 63 10.64 1.31 -0.59
N SER A 64 11.36 0.88 -1.63
CA SER A 64 11.92 -0.45 -1.74
C SER A 64 13.39 -0.35 -2.10
N THR A 65 14.22 -1.23 -1.53
CA THR A 65 15.64 -1.29 -1.86
C THR A 65 15.90 -1.81 -3.28
N LEU A 66 14.93 -2.50 -3.87
CA LEU A 66 14.98 -2.99 -5.25
C LEU A 66 13.78 -2.49 -6.05
N GLU A 67 14.03 -2.01 -7.27
CA GLU A 67 12.99 -1.49 -8.16
C GLU A 67 11.92 -2.53 -8.52
N ASN A 68 12.31 -3.79 -8.58
CA ASN A 68 11.40 -4.89 -8.88
C ASN A 68 10.76 -5.51 -7.63
N PHE A 69 10.97 -4.91 -6.45
CA PHE A 69 10.45 -5.39 -5.17
C PHE A 69 10.93 -6.80 -4.78
N GLY A 70 12.02 -7.26 -5.40
CA GLY A 70 12.57 -8.59 -5.18
C GLY A 70 11.91 -9.69 -6.01
N ILE A 71 11.10 -9.32 -7.00
CA ILE A 71 10.39 -10.27 -7.87
C ILE A 71 10.79 -10.03 -9.32
N GLU A 72 11.25 -11.07 -10.00
CA GLU A 72 11.63 -11.00 -11.40
C GLU A 72 11.05 -12.19 -12.18
N PHE A 73 10.45 -11.90 -13.32
CA PHE A 73 9.99 -12.90 -14.27
C PHE A 73 10.97 -12.93 -15.44
N ASN A 74 11.55 -14.10 -15.72
CA ASN A 74 12.46 -14.29 -16.83
C ASN A 74 12.13 -15.61 -17.52
N ARG A 75 11.74 -15.52 -18.80
CA ARG A 75 11.41 -16.67 -19.63
C ARG A 75 10.38 -17.62 -19.01
N GLY A 76 9.37 -17.04 -18.37
CA GLY A 76 8.31 -17.81 -17.71
C GLY A 76 8.67 -18.36 -16.34
N ASN A 77 9.88 -18.09 -15.86
CA ASN A 77 10.32 -18.50 -14.53
C ASN A 77 10.27 -17.33 -13.55
N LEU A 78 9.88 -17.62 -12.33
CA LEU A 78 9.87 -16.65 -11.23
C LEU A 78 11.18 -16.73 -10.47
N PHE A 79 11.88 -15.61 -10.37
CA PHE A 79 13.06 -15.45 -9.54
C PHE A 79 12.77 -14.44 -8.43
N THR A 80 13.22 -14.76 -7.23
CA THR A 80 13.05 -13.85 -6.08
C THR A 80 14.41 -13.48 -5.51
N SER A 81 14.50 -12.24 -5.04
CA SER A 81 15.66 -11.74 -4.29
C SER A 81 15.16 -10.99 -3.08
N THR A 82 16.04 -10.73 -2.13
CA THR A 82 15.67 -10.04 -0.89
C THR A 82 15.64 -8.54 -1.10
N ALA A 83 14.46 -7.96 -0.98
CA ALA A 83 14.24 -6.52 -0.92
C ALA A 83 13.81 -6.14 0.49
N HIS A 84 13.89 -4.85 0.82
CA HIS A 84 13.37 -4.30 2.06
C HIS A 84 12.42 -3.16 1.71
N TYR A 85 11.25 -3.17 2.33
CA TYR A 85 10.20 -2.18 2.11
C TYR A 85 10.03 -1.30 3.33
N ARG A 86 9.74 -0.03 3.10
CA ARG A 86 9.52 0.95 4.17
C ARG A 86 8.34 1.85 3.80
N ILE A 87 7.46 2.09 4.77
CA ILE A 87 6.45 3.14 4.64
C ILE A 87 7.11 4.50 4.86
N THR A 88 6.75 5.48 4.04
CA THR A 88 7.27 6.86 4.17
C THR A 88 6.37 7.69 5.07
N SER A 89 6.81 8.91 5.44
CA SER A 89 5.93 9.85 6.15
C SER A 89 4.67 10.16 5.35
N ARG A 90 4.78 10.29 4.04
CA ARG A 90 3.64 10.46 3.14
C ARG A 90 2.72 9.23 3.16
N GLY A 91 3.30 8.04 3.25
CA GLY A 91 2.56 6.79 3.39
C GLY A 91 1.76 6.72 4.69
N TYR A 92 2.33 7.18 5.80
CA TYR A 92 1.61 7.27 7.09
C TYR A 92 0.43 8.24 7.00
N GLU A 93 0.62 9.40 6.37
CA GLU A 93 -0.48 10.37 6.17
C GLU A 93 -1.60 9.74 5.33
N PHE A 94 -1.24 9.02 4.28
CA PHE A 94 -2.22 8.36 3.43
C PHE A 94 -2.97 7.26 4.18
N LEU A 95 -2.27 6.50 5.03
CA LEU A 95 -2.91 5.47 5.85
C LEU A 95 -3.94 6.08 6.80
N ASP A 96 -3.66 7.25 7.39
CA ASP A 96 -4.63 7.96 8.22
C ASP A 96 -5.90 8.31 7.42
N VAL A 97 -5.74 8.74 6.18
CA VAL A 97 -6.88 8.97 5.26
C VAL A 97 -7.68 7.68 5.06
N LEU A 98 -6.99 6.57 4.79
CA LEU A 98 -7.63 5.28 4.53
C LEU A 98 -8.35 4.70 5.75
N LYS A 99 -7.90 5.04 6.96
CA LYS A 99 -8.53 4.60 8.21
C LYS A 99 -9.80 5.38 8.55
N ASN A 100 -9.99 6.55 7.95
CA ASN A 100 -11.20 7.34 8.16
C ASN A 100 -12.24 6.96 7.11
N ASP A 101 -13.39 6.44 7.54
CA ASP A 101 -14.42 5.94 6.63
C ASP A 101 -14.96 6.99 5.66
N THR A 102 -15.15 8.22 6.14
CA THR A 102 -15.65 9.33 5.31
C THR A 102 -14.62 9.67 4.23
N ALA A 103 -13.36 9.84 4.62
CA ALA A 103 -12.28 10.15 3.68
C ALA A 103 -12.06 9.00 2.70
N PHE A 104 -12.05 7.77 3.18
CA PHE A 104 -11.89 6.57 2.35
C PHE A 104 -12.96 6.50 1.26
N ASN A 105 -14.22 6.69 1.62
CA ASN A 105 -15.33 6.67 0.66
C ASN A 105 -15.21 7.79 -0.37
N LYS A 106 -14.72 8.95 0.04
CA LYS A 106 -14.54 10.10 -0.86
C LYS A 106 -13.43 9.85 -1.90
N ILE A 107 -12.30 9.29 -1.48
CA ILE A 107 -11.15 9.14 -2.38
C ILE A 107 -11.27 8.00 -3.38
N LYS A 108 -12.15 7.04 -3.18
CA LYS A 108 -12.32 5.86 -4.06
C LYS A 108 -12.53 6.22 -5.53
N LYS A 109 -13.02 7.41 -5.81
CA LYS A 109 -13.35 7.89 -7.16
C LYS A 109 -12.17 8.56 -7.85
N PHE A 110 -11.05 8.76 -7.15
CA PHE A 110 -9.92 9.55 -7.64
C PHE A 110 -8.70 8.69 -7.91
N ALA A 111 -7.81 9.17 -8.79
CA ALA A 111 -6.52 8.56 -9.01
C ALA A 111 -5.66 8.67 -7.74
N LEU A 112 -4.74 7.74 -7.56
CA LEU A 112 -3.87 7.69 -6.37
C LEU A 112 -3.09 8.99 -6.18
N SER A 113 -2.59 9.58 -7.28
CA SER A 113 -1.82 10.84 -7.23
C SER A 113 -2.59 12.00 -6.58
N ASN A 114 -3.93 12.00 -6.66
CA ASN A 114 -4.78 13.04 -6.10
C ASN A 114 -5.41 12.66 -4.76
N ALA A 115 -5.45 11.36 -4.46
CA ALA A 115 -6.21 10.82 -3.33
C ALA A 115 -5.73 11.35 -1.98
N LEU A 116 -4.42 11.50 -1.78
CA LEU A 116 -3.88 11.98 -0.51
C LEU A 116 -4.32 13.41 -0.21
N GLU A 117 -4.19 14.32 -1.18
CA GLU A 117 -4.57 15.72 -0.98
C GLU A 117 -6.07 15.88 -0.75
N ILE A 118 -6.88 15.16 -1.51
CA ILE A 118 -8.34 15.15 -1.33
C ILE A 118 -8.70 14.58 0.02
N GLY A 119 -8.08 13.47 0.41
CA GLY A 119 -8.32 12.81 1.69
C GLY A 119 -7.94 13.69 2.88
N LYS A 120 -6.82 14.40 2.80
CA LYS A 120 -6.38 15.36 3.84
C LYS A 120 -7.42 16.46 4.05
N LYS A 121 -7.97 17.01 2.96
CA LYS A 121 -9.02 18.03 3.04
C LYS A 121 -10.26 17.49 3.73
N VAL A 122 -10.66 16.26 3.41
CA VAL A 122 -11.80 15.62 4.06
C VAL A 122 -11.55 15.41 5.54
N LEU A 123 -10.34 14.98 5.94
CA LEU A 123 -9.98 14.82 7.35
C LEU A 123 -10.09 16.13 8.12
N VAL A 124 -9.63 17.24 7.55
CA VAL A 124 -9.73 18.56 8.14
C VAL A 124 -11.20 18.95 8.33
N GLU A 125 -12.04 18.75 7.33
CA GLU A 125 -13.49 19.04 7.39
C GLU A 125 -14.18 18.22 8.49
N VAL A 126 -13.88 16.93 8.57
CA VAL A 126 -14.46 16.03 9.59
C VAL A 126 -14.02 16.48 10.98
N SER A 127 -12.75 16.80 11.18
CA SER A 127 -12.22 17.30 12.45
C SER A 127 -12.88 18.62 12.86
N SER A 128 -13.05 19.54 11.93
CA SER A 128 -13.73 20.84 12.18
C SER A 128 -15.18 20.64 12.61
N LYS A 129 -15.90 19.72 11.97
CA LYS A 129 -17.28 19.42 12.35
C LYS A 129 -17.39 18.80 13.74
N ILE A 130 -16.47 17.93 14.12
CA ILE A 130 -16.42 17.33 15.45
C ILE A 130 -16.18 18.43 16.49
N ILE A 131 -15.23 19.32 16.26
CA ILE A 131 -14.90 20.42 17.17
C ILE A 131 -16.08 21.38 17.31
N THR A 132 -16.71 21.79 16.23
CA THR A 132 -17.85 22.72 16.24
C THR A 132 -19.15 22.09 16.72
N GLY A 133 -19.36 20.80 16.42
CA GLY A 133 -20.55 20.05 16.82
C GLY A 133 -20.56 19.65 18.29
N GLY A 134 -19.41 19.72 19.00
CA GLY A 134 -19.28 19.39 20.40
C GLY A 134 -19.54 20.58 21.35
N ILE A 135 -19.87 21.73 20.79
CA ILE A 135 -20.19 22.94 21.57
C ILE A 135 -21.72 23.10 21.69
#